data_fb4c00cc4f915cbd823a0217a33fdf6d
#
_entry.id   fb4c00cc4f915cbd823a0217a33fdf6d
#
_cell.length_a   1.000
_cell.length_b   1.000
_cell.length_c   1.000
_cell.angle_alpha   90.00
_cell.angle_beta   90.00
_cell.angle_gamma   90.00
#
_symmetry.space_group_name_H-M   'P 1'
#
loop_
_entity.id
_entity.type
_entity.pdbx_description
1 polymer ?
#
loop_
_entity_poly.entity_id
_entity_poly.type
_entity_poly.pdbx_seq_one_letter_code
_entity_poly.pdbx_strand_id
1 'polypeptide(L)' 'QKGVNIMKPLEIKGARARLGFTQKYMAEKLGLTEVSYGRKERGEVEFTLDEVPEVASLLTLNNAQVNDFFFDGKLPTG' A
#
# COMPACT_ATOMS: atom_id res chain seq x y z
N GLN A 1 0.53 17.56 10.76
CA GLN A 1 0.43 16.96 10.65
C GLN A 1 -0.01 16.50 10.18
N LYS A 2 0.34 16.70 9.76
CA LYS A 2 -0.24 16.10 9.20
C LYS A 2 -0.56 14.96 9.47
N GLY A 3 -0.62 14.81 9.35
CA GLY A 3 -1.44 13.74 9.38
C GLY A 3 -0.98 12.57 10.11
N VAL A 4 -1.88 11.84 10.58
CA VAL A 4 -1.61 10.54 11.17
C VAL A 4 -1.46 9.56 10.02
N ASN A 5 -0.31 8.89 9.97
CA ASN A 5 -0.13 7.82 9.00
C ASN A 5 -0.79 6.57 9.57
N ILE A 6 -1.92 6.20 9.00
CA ILE A 6 -2.72 5.08 9.49
C ILE A 6 -2.49 3.80 8.68
N MET A 7 -1.61 3.85 7.69
CA MET A 7 -1.25 2.66 6.92
C MET A 7 -0.40 1.72 7.78
N LYS A 8 -0.48 0.45 7.51
CA LYS A 8 0.31 -0.58 8.19
C LYS A 8 1.43 -1.06 7.26
N PRO A 9 2.62 -0.43 7.32
CA PRO A 9 3.69 -0.74 6.35
C PRO A 9 4.12 -2.20 6.35
N LEU A 10 4.20 -2.82 7.52
CA LEU A 10 4.65 -4.22 7.59
C LEU A 10 3.65 -5.17 6.95
N GLU A 11 2.36 -4.85 7.00
CA GLU A 11 1.35 -5.67 6.34
C GLU A 11 1.48 -5.55 4.82
N ILE A 12 1.70 -4.34 4.32
CA ILE A 12 1.89 -4.14 2.88
C ILE A 12 3.14 -4.87 2.42
N LYS A 13 4.25 -4.69 3.13
CA LYS A 13 5.51 -5.35 2.81
C LYS A 13 5.34 -6.89 2.84
N GLY A 14 4.66 -7.39 3.86
CA GLY A 14 4.44 -8.83 4.00
C GLY A 14 3.62 -9.41 2.86
N ALA A 15 2.56 -8.70 2.46
CA ALA A 15 1.73 -9.15 1.34
C ALA A 15 2.54 -9.20 0.05
N ARG A 16 3.36 -8.17 -0.19
CA ARG A 16 4.23 -8.13 -1.36
C ARG A 16 5.23 -9.30 -1.34
N ALA A 17 5.88 -9.50 -0.19
CA ALA A 17 6.90 -10.53 -0.07
C ALA A 17 6.32 -11.93 -0.28
N ARG A 18 5.11 -12.18 0.22
CA ARG A 18 4.46 -13.48 0.06
C ARG A 18 4.22 -13.82 -1.40
N LEU A 19 4.00 -12.82 -2.23
CA LEU A 19 3.80 -13.02 -3.67
C LEU A 19 5.11 -13.07 -4.43
N GLY A 20 6.24 -12.84 -3.76
CA GLY A 20 7.54 -12.85 -4.41
C GLY A 20 7.82 -11.60 -5.23
N PHE A 21 7.06 -10.53 -5.03
CA PHE A 21 7.24 -9.30 -5.79
C PHE A 21 8.32 -8.44 -5.14
N THR A 22 9.15 -7.82 -6.00
CA THR A 22 10.17 -6.87 -5.55
C THR A 22 9.56 -5.47 -5.49
N GLN A 23 10.23 -4.57 -4.77
CA GLN A 23 9.83 -3.17 -4.79
C GLN A 23 9.94 -2.58 -6.20
N LYS A 24 10.96 -3.02 -6.95
CA LYS A 24 11.12 -2.58 -8.32
C LYS A 24 9.93 -2.99 -9.19
N TYR A 25 9.46 -4.23 -9.04
CA TYR A 25 8.29 -4.71 -9.76
C TYR A 25 7.06 -3.85 -9.45
N MET A 26 6.82 -3.60 -8.16
CA MET A 26 5.68 -2.78 -7.76
C MET A 26 5.78 -1.36 -8.31
N ALA A 27 6.99 -0.79 -8.24
CA ALA A 27 7.21 0.56 -8.77
C ALA A 27 6.89 0.62 -10.26
N GLU A 28 7.38 -0.35 -11.02
CA GLU A 28 7.12 -0.38 -12.46
C GLU A 28 5.63 -0.45 -12.76
N LYS A 29 4.91 -1.28 -12.03
CA LYS A 29 3.48 -1.44 -12.25
C LYS A 29 2.69 -0.19 -11.90
N LEU A 30 3.19 0.59 -10.93
CA LEU A 30 2.50 1.79 -10.45
C LEU A 30 2.99 3.06 -11.15
N GLY A 31 3.98 2.95 -12.04
CA GLY A 31 4.54 4.12 -12.73
C GLY A 31 5.39 4.98 -11.80
N LEU A 32 6.00 4.38 -10.79
CA LEU A 32 6.84 5.07 -9.81
C LEU A 32 8.29 4.63 -9.96
N THR A 33 9.19 5.44 -9.40
CA THR A 33 10.57 4.97 -9.22
C THR A 33 10.61 4.00 -8.05
N GLU A 34 11.63 3.15 -8.03
CA GLU A 34 11.79 2.20 -6.93
C GLU A 34 11.95 2.92 -5.59
N VAL A 35 12.70 4.03 -5.57
CA VAL A 35 12.88 4.82 -4.36
C VAL A 35 11.55 5.39 -3.88
N SER A 36 10.76 5.93 -4.80
CA SER A 36 9.45 6.50 -4.46
C SER A 36 8.52 5.43 -3.90
N TYR A 37 8.46 4.27 -4.56
CA TYR A 37 7.63 3.18 -4.06
C TYR A 37 8.09 2.75 -2.65
N GLY A 38 9.40 2.60 -2.45
CA GLY A 38 9.92 2.18 -1.15
C GLY A 38 9.52 3.13 -0.03
N ARG A 39 9.56 4.45 -0.31
CA ARG A 39 9.12 5.43 0.69
C ARG A 39 7.65 5.29 1.02
N LYS A 40 6.84 5.02 0.02
CA LYS A 40 5.40 4.82 0.23
C LYS A 40 5.13 3.54 1.01
N GLU A 41 5.84 2.46 0.68
CA GLU A 41 5.66 1.20 1.39
C GLU A 41 6.04 1.35 2.87
N ARG A 42 7.07 2.14 3.19
CA ARG A 42 7.49 2.36 4.57
C ARG A 42 6.63 3.37 5.32
N GLY A 43 5.70 4.02 4.62
CA GLY A 43 4.84 5.02 5.26
C GLY A 43 5.47 6.40 5.38
N GLU A 44 6.62 6.62 4.73
CA GLU A 44 7.26 7.95 4.74
C GLU A 44 6.51 8.94 3.86
N VAL A 45 5.88 8.42 2.81
CA VAL A 45 5.04 9.19 1.90
C VAL A 45 3.76 8.39 1.73
N GLU A 46 2.62 9.05 1.77
CA GLU A 46 1.34 8.34 1.64
C GLU A 46 1.10 7.90 0.20
N PHE A 47 0.48 6.73 0.05
CA PHE A 47 -0.08 6.36 -1.24
C PHE A 47 -1.23 7.31 -1.55
N THR A 48 -1.37 7.69 -2.82
CA THR A 48 -2.53 8.47 -3.23
C THR A 48 -3.77 7.59 -3.25
N LEU A 49 -4.95 8.23 -3.25
CA LEU A 49 -6.20 7.50 -3.33
C LEU A 49 -6.30 6.68 -4.62
N ASP A 50 -5.68 7.18 -5.70
CA ASP A 50 -5.67 6.42 -6.96
C ASP A 50 -4.75 5.22 -6.89
N GLU A 51 -3.66 5.32 -6.11
CA GLU A 51 -2.69 4.23 -5.99
C GLU A 51 -3.18 3.10 -5.12
N VAL A 52 -4.02 3.38 -4.13
CA VAL A 52 -4.47 2.36 -3.20
C VAL A 52 -5.15 1.19 -3.91
N PRO A 53 -6.15 1.41 -4.79
CA PRO A 53 -6.76 0.28 -5.47
C PRO A 53 -5.79 -0.44 -6.41
N GLU A 54 -4.82 0.26 -6.99
CA GLU A 54 -3.82 -0.39 -7.83
C GLU A 54 -2.92 -1.31 -7.00
N VAL A 55 -2.46 -0.85 -5.86
CA VAL A 55 -1.67 -1.67 -4.95
C VAL A 55 -2.49 -2.87 -4.47
N ALA A 56 -3.74 -2.62 -4.11
CA ALA A 56 -4.63 -3.69 -3.63
C ALA A 56 -4.80 -4.77 -4.70
N SER A 57 -4.96 -4.36 -5.95
CA SER A 57 -5.11 -5.30 -7.05
C SER A 57 -3.84 -6.12 -7.24
N LEU A 58 -2.68 -5.45 -7.25
CA LEU A 58 -1.40 -6.14 -7.42
C LEU A 58 -1.15 -7.15 -6.30
N LEU A 59 -1.50 -6.79 -5.08
CA LEU A 59 -1.26 -7.64 -3.91
C LEU A 59 -2.43 -8.59 -3.61
N THR A 60 -3.45 -8.57 -4.44
CA THR A 60 -4.66 -9.40 -4.30
C THR A 60 -5.35 -9.24 -2.94
N LEU A 61 -5.42 -7.99 -2.47
CA LEU A 61 -6.08 -7.69 -1.20
C LEU A 61 -7.59 -7.58 -1.41
N ASN A 62 -8.35 -8.11 -0.45
CA ASN A 62 -9.80 -7.91 -0.46
C ASN A 62 -10.14 -6.58 0.23
N ASN A 63 -11.43 -6.20 0.20
CA ASN A 63 -11.85 -4.92 0.75
C ASN A 63 -11.54 -4.78 2.24
N ALA A 64 -11.70 -5.85 3.00
CA ALA A 64 -11.40 -5.81 4.43
C ALA A 64 -9.90 -5.55 4.65
N GLN A 65 -9.05 -6.19 3.84
CA GLN A 65 -7.61 -5.98 3.95
C GLN A 65 -7.22 -4.55 3.54
N VAL A 66 -7.83 -4.02 2.49
CA VAL A 66 -7.57 -2.64 2.08
C VAL A 66 -7.91 -1.69 3.23
N ASN A 67 -9.08 -1.87 3.83
CA ASN A 67 -9.49 -1.03 4.95
C ASN A 67 -8.50 -1.16 6.12
N ASP A 68 -8.13 -2.39 6.45
CA ASP A 68 -7.22 -2.64 7.58
C ASP A 68 -5.81 -2.10 7.30
N PHE A 69 -5.25 -2.40 6.12
CA PHE A 69 -3.85 -2.10 5.83
C PHE A 69 -3.60 -0.62 5.55
N PHE A 70 -4.55 0.04 4.88
CA PHE A 70 -4.35 1.43 4.44
C PHE A 70 -5.08 2.43 5.32
N PHE A 71 -6.14 2.02 6.01
CA PHE A 71 -7.00 2.96 6.73
C PHE A 71 -7.26 2.54 8.18
N ASP A 72 -6.53 1.54 8.65
CA ASP A 72 -6.62 1.05 10.03
C ASP A 72 -8.07 0.72 10.44
N GLY A 73 -8.83 0.17 9.49
CA GLY A 73 -10.22 -0.20 9.76
C GLY A 73 -11.18 0.96 9.86
N LYS A 74 -10.79 2.16 9.44
CA LYS A 74 -11.58 3.37 9.70
C LYS A 74 -12.47 3.78 8.55
N LEU A 75 -12.40 3.09 7.43
CA LEU A 75 -13.32 3.39 6.34
C LEU A 75 -14.73 2.93 6.70
N PRO A 76 -15.75 3.72 6.33
CA PRO A 76 -17.12 3.23 6.49
C PRO A 76 -17.31 1.97 5.67
N THR A 77 -17.99 0.98 6.29
CA THR A 77 -18.34 -0.24 5.58
C THR A 77 -19.82 -0.20 5.29
N GLY A 78 -20.18 -0.32 4.09
CA GLY A 78 -21.61 -0.36 3.83
C GLY A 78 -22.04 0.42 2.71
#